data_bb4814a6af394e1f42e01cc088bb8b59
#
_entry.id   bb4814a6af394e1f42e01cc088bb8b59
#
_cell.length_a   1.000
_cell.length_b   1.000
_cell.length_c   1.000
_cell.angle_alpha   90.00
_cell.angle_beta   90.00
_cell.angle_gamma   90.00
#
_symmetry.space_group_name_H-M   'P 1'
#
loop_
_entity.id
_entity.type
_entity.pdbx_description
1 polymer ?
#
loop_
_entity_poly.entity_id
_entity_poly.type
_entity_poly.pdbx_seq_one_letter_code
_entity_poly.pdbx_strand_id
1 'polypeptide(L)'
;DVYKRQVLGEGAKAYGLIDGLPAGTKEQHPADWIDATESSIRAALRQAKATAAEVRAIGVSGQQHGFVPLDKKGQVIRPAKLWCDTSTADECDAIMAKLGGLKGTVKELGNAVLPGFTAGKILWLKKHEPKNFKRLATVLLPHDYLNYWLTGNAVMEYGDASGTALLNVRTRKWSKKTLKSI
;
A
#
# COMPACT_ATOMS: atom_id res chain seq x y z
N ASP A 1 -6.19 20.89 17.42
CA ASP A 1 -6.15 22.35 17.26
C ASP A 1 -4.90 22.75 16.48
N VAL A 2 -5.12 23.29 15.27
CA VAL A 2 -4.03 23.64 14.33
C VAL A 2 -3.18 24.81 14.87
N TYR A 3 -3.79 25.76 15.55
CA TYR A 3 -3.11 26.96 16.03
C TYR A 3 -2.30 26.70 17.31
N LYS A 4 -2.87 25.93 18.22
CA LYS A 4 -2.22 25.63 19.51
C LYS A 4 -1.39 24.35 19.47
N ARG A 5 -1.46 23.57 18.37
CA ARG A 5 -0.83 22.25 18.24
C ARG A 5 -1.16 21.29 19.38
N GLN A 6 -2.41 21.34 19.85
CA GLN A 6 -2.90 20.50 20.95
C GLN A 6 -3.60 19.27 20.40
N VAL A 7 -3.33 18.11 20.99
CA VAL A 7 -4.14 16.92 20.82
C VAL A 7 -5.39 17.10 21.68
N LEU A 8 -6.57 17.12 21.05
CA LEU A 8 -7.85 17.29 21.74
C LEU A 8 -8.50 15.95 22.09
N GLY A 9 -8.19 14.91 21.34
CA GLY A 9 -8.71 13.58 21.55
C GLY A 9 -7.95 12.53 20.76
N GLU A 10 -7.92 11.33 21.28
CA GLU A 10 -7.25 10.18 20.69
C GLU A 10 -8.21 8.99 20.62
N GLY A 11 -7.99 8.11 19.65
CA GLY A 11 -8.72 6.87 19.52
C GLY A 11 -7.86 5.83 18.84
N ALA A 12 -7.98 4.59 19.28
CA ALA A 12 -7.27 3.46 18.72
C ALA A 12 -8.16 2.22 18.66
N LYS A 13 -7.95 1.39 17.64
CA LYS A 13 -8.50 0.05 17.52
C LYS A 13 -7.43 -0.87 16.98
N ALA A 14 -7.09 -1.90 17.74
CA ALA A 14 -6.11 -2.91 17.35
C ALA A 14 -6.71 -3.86 16.31
N TYR A 15 -5.86 -4.35 15.40
CA TYR A 15 -6.13 -5.44 14.48
C TYR A 15 -4.85 -6.25 14.25
N GLY A 16 -4.99 -7.49 13.78
CA GLY A 16 -3.88 -8.43 13.63
C GLY A 16 -3.49 -8.73 12.20
N LEU A 17 -2.57 -9.67 12.06
CA LEU A 17 -2.27 -10.35 10.80
C LEU A 17 -3.28 -11.49 10.60
N ILE A 18 -3.41 -11.96 9.37
CA ILE A 18 -4.13 -13.20 9.08
C ILE A 18 -3.26 -14.37 9.55
N ASP A 19 -3.83 -15.21 10.42
CA ASP A 19 -3.16 -16.38 10.97
C ASP A 19 -3.13 -17.55 9.97
N GLY A 20 -2.22 -18.52 10.23
CA GLY A 20 -2.14 -19.77 9.47
C GLY A 20 -1.57 -19.65 8.05
N LEU A 21 -1.03 -18.51 7.67
CA LEU A 21 -0.39 -18.32 6.38
C LEU A 21 1.00 -18.99 6.33
N PRO A 22 1.48 -19.40 5.12
CA PRO A 22 2.82 -19.94 4.94
C PRO A 22 3.92 -19.03 5.48
N ALA A 23 5.07 -19.61 5.84
CA ALA A 23 6.23 -18.85 6.31
C ALA A 23 6.60 -17.73 5.33
N GLY A 24 6.93 -16.55 5.87
CA GLY A 24 7.26 -15.37 5.08
C GLY A 24 6.05 -14.58 4.56
N THR A 25 4.86 -15.17 4.57
CA THR A 25 3.63 -14.47 4.15
C THR A 25 3.06 -13.65 5.30
N LYS A 26 2.82 -12.36 5.04
CA LYS A 26 2.23 -11.42 5.99
C LYS A 26 1.13 -10.61 5.29
N GLU A 27 -0.11 -10.86 5.69
CA GLU A 27 -1.29 -10.28 5.05
C GLU A 27 -2.30 -9.76 6.07
N GLN A 28 -3.10 -8.79 5.64
CA GLN A 28 -4.23 -8.23 6.39
C GLN A 28 -5.43 -8.01 5.47
N HIS A 29 -6.62 -7.99 6.04
CA HIS A 29 -7.81 -7.57 5.31
C HIS A 29 -7.91 -6.04 5.31
N PRO A 30 -7.94 -5.36 4.16
CA PRO A 30 -8.12 -3.91 4.11
C PRO A 30 -9.40 -3.41 4.79
N ALA A 31 -10.41 -4.25 4.91
CA ALA A 31 -11.64 -3.95 5.65
C ALA A 31 -11.39 -3.68 7.15
N ASP A 32 -10.41 -4.38 7.75
CA ASP A 32 -10.05 -4.16 9.15
C ASP A 32 -9.46 -2.76 9.38
N TRP A 33 -8.74 -2.24 8.39
CA TRP A 33 -8.20 -0.87 8.46
C TRP A 33 -9.30 0.18 8.41
N ILE A 34 -10.32 -0.03 7.57
CA ILE A 34 -11.48 0.86 7.48
C ILE A 34 -12.22 0.87 8.82
N ASP A 35 -12.54 -0.31 9.35
CA ASP A 35 -13.24 -0.43 10.64
C ASP A 35 -12.42 0.17 11.80
N ALA A 36 -11.10 -0.07 11.83
CA ALA A 36 -10.22 0.53 12.82
C ALA A 36 -10.17 2.06 12.68
N THR A 37 -10.10 2.58 11.45
CA THR A 37 -10.10 4.01 11.16
C THR A 37 -11.38 4.67 11.63
N GLU A 38 -12.55 4.14 11.25
CA GLU A 38 -13.84 4.67 11.70
C GLU A 38 -13.98 4.65 13.23
N SER A 39 -13.63 3.53 13.85
CA SER A 39 -13.70 3.36 15.29
C SER A 39 -12.81 4.36 16.03
N SER A 40 -11.57 4.55 15.54
CA SER A 40 -10.59 5.46 16.12
C SER A 40 -11.01 6.93 15.97
N ILE A 41 -11.52 7.32 14.78
CA ILE A 41 -12.05 8.68 14.56
C ILE A 41 -13.21 8.96 15.49
N ARG A 42 -14.18 8.04 15.61
CA ARG A 42 -15.33 8.21 16.50
C ARG A 42 -14.90 8.33 17.97
N ALA A 43 -13.91 7.56 18.40
CA ALA A 43 -13.37 7.63 19.74
C ALA A 43 -12.66 8.97 20.00
N ALA A 44 -11.82 9.42 19.08
CA ALA A 44 -11.14 10.71 19.17
C ALA A 44 -12.10 11.90 19.25
N LEU A 45 -13.15 11.90 18.41
CA LEU A 45 -14.18 12.95 18.44
C LEU A 45 -14.94 12.97 19.77
N ARG A 46 -15.32 11.80 20.30
CA ARG A 46 -15.97 11.74 21.63
C ARG A 46 -15.09 12.29 22.72
N GLN A 47 -13.81 11.92 22.76
CA GLN A 47 -12.85 12.41 23.75
C GLN A 47 -12.62 13.93 23.62
N ALA A 48 -12.52 14.42 22.39
CA ALA A 48 -12.38 15.85 22.09
C ALA A 48 -13.66 16.65 22.37
N LYS A 49 -14.81 15.99 22.63
CA LYS A 49 -16.15 16.61 22.68
C LYS A 49 -16.45 17.43 21.43
N ALA A 50 -15.96 16.97 20.27
CA ALA A 50 -16.10 17.63 18.97
C ALA A 50 -17.10 16.89 18.06
N THR A 51 -17.73 17.64 17.19
CA THR A 51 -18.60 17.13 16.13
C THR A 51 -17.83 16.90 14.84
N ALA A 52 -18.37 16.08 13.94
CA ALA A 52 -17.78 15.87 12.62
C ALA A 52 -17.70 17.18 11.79
N ALA A 53 -18.63 18.12 11.99
CA ALA A 53 -18.65 19.41 11.30
C ALA A 53 -17.46 20.33 11.66
N GLU A 54 -16.83 20.09 12.81
CA GLU A 54 -15.66 20.85 13.25
C GLU A 54 -14.35 20.32 12.69
N VAL A 55 -14.35 19.11 12.07
CA VAL A 55 -13.18 18.54 11.41
C VAL A 55 -12.92 19.29 10.11
N ARG A 56 -11.74 19.89 9.96
CA ARG A 56 -11.38 20.69 8.77
C ARG A 56 -10.58 19.89 7.75
N ALA A 57 -9.82 18.90 8.19
CA ALA A 57 -9.01 18.08 7.31
C ALA A 57 -8.67 16.74 7.98
N ILE A 58 -8.35 15.74 7.16
CA ILE A 58 -7.83 14.45 7.58
C ILE A 58 -6.51 14.24 6.84
N GLY A 59 -5.44 13.89 7.58
CA GLY A 59 -4.19 13.41 7.02
C GLY A 59 -4.02 11.93 7.35
N VAL A 60 -3.68 11.13 6.35
CA VAL A 60 -3.45 9.70 6.53
C VAL A 60 -1.97 9.40 6.50
N SER A 61 -1.47 8.69 7.50
CA SER A 61 -0.17 8.06 7.54
C SER A 61 -0.36 6.57 7.82
N GLY A 62 0.43 5.71 7.22
CA GLY A 62 0.22 4.27 7.38
C GLY A 62 1.37 3.43 6.84
N GLN A 63 1.10 2.14 6.63
CA GLN A 63 2.08 1.18 6.16
C GLN A 63 2.54 1.49 4.73
N GLN A 64 3.85 1.48 4.50
CA GLN A 64 4.47 1.62 3.18
C GLN A 64 4.43 0.28 2.41
N HIS A 65 4.76 0.32 1.11
CA HIS A 65 5.09 -0.84 0.26
C HIS A 65 4.08 -1.99 0.23
N GLY A 66 2.98 -1.89 0.95
CA GLY A 66 1.91 -2.87 0.92
C GLY A 66 1.29 -2.97 -0.48
N PHE A 67 0.53 -4.04 -0.71
CA PHE A 67 -0.10 -4.31 -1.99
C PHE A 67 -1.59 -4.53 -1.79
N VAL A 68 -2.39 -3.52 -2.11
CA VAL A 68 -3.87 -3.57 -2.10
C VAL A 68 -4.34 -3.65 -3.56
N PRO A 69 -4.68 -4.86 -4.06
CA PRO A 69 -5.16 -5.03 -5.44
C PRO A 69 -6.65 -4.74 -5.53
N LEU A 70 -7.04 -3.84 -6.42
CA LEU A 70 -8.43 -3.47 -6.69
C LEU A 70 -8.84 -3.87 -8.11
N ASP A 71 -10.09 -4.25 -8.27
CA ASP A 71 -10.71 -4.47 -9.58
C ASP A 71 -11.25 -3.14 -10.17
N LYS A 72 -11.84 -3.23 -11.37
CA LYS A 72 -12.40 -2.07 -12.10
C LYS A 72 -13.52 -1.34 -11.36
N LYS A 73 -14.11 -1.99 -10.34
CA LYS A 73 -15.18 -1.40 -9.50
C LYS A 73 -14.63 -0.83 -8.20
N GLY A 74 -13.28 -0.85 -8.00
CA GLY A 74 -12.64 -0.45 -6.75
C GLY A 74 -12.78 -1.47 -5.63
N GLN A 75 -13.20 -2.70 -5.93
CA GLN A 75 -13.36 -3.77 -4.95
C GLN A 75 -12.01 -4.44 -4.69
N VAL A 76 -11.70 -4.70 -3.43
CA VAL A 76 -10.49 -5.44 -3.04
C VAL A 76 -10.59 -6.88 -3.56
N ILE A 77 -9.58 -7.31 -4.32
CA ILE A 77 -9.55 -8.63 -4.97
C ILE A 77 -9.16 -9.74 -3.99
N ARG A 78 -8.24 -9.44 -3.07
CA ARG A 78 -7.70 -10.36 -2.08
C ARG A 78 -7.12 -9.60 -0.89
N PRO A 79 -6.77 -10.28 0.25
CA PRO A 79 -6.03 -9.66 1.33
C PRO A 79 -4.75 -8.97 0.84
N ALA A 80 -4.38 -7.88 1.50
CA ALA A 80 -3.22 -7.09 1.17
C ALA A 80 -1.94 -7.77 1.68
N LYS A 81 -0.94 -7.97 0.81
CA LYS A 81 0.42 -8.34 1.22
C LYS A 81 1.13 -7.12 1.79
N LEU A 82 1.70 -7.26 2.97
CA LEU A 82 2.27 -6.15 3.74
C LEU A 82 3.74 -5.88 3.38
N TRP A 83 4.29 -4.79 3.90
CA TRP A 83 5.70 -4.42 3.75
C TRP A 83 6.66 -5.45 4.35
N CYS A 84 6.26 -6.17 5.39
CA CYS A 84 7.01 -7.23 6.05
C CYS A 84 6.77 -8.63 5.42
N ASP A 85 6.01 -8.73 4.35
CA ASP A 85 5.85 -9.96 3.57
C ASP A 85 7.11 -10.21 2.74
N THR A 86 7.75 -11.35 2.96
CA THR A 86 8.98 -11.77 2.27
C THR A 86 8.76 -12.89 1.26
N SER A 87 7.51 -13.31 1.04
CA SER A 87 7.16 -14.43 0.18
C SER A 87 7.37 -14.18 -1.32
N THR A 88 7.86 -13.01 -1.71
CA THR A 88 8.02 -12.58 -3.11
C THR A 88 9.48 -12.39 -3.53
N ALA A 89 10.42 -13.06 -2.86
CA ALA A 89 11.85 -12.93 -3.16
C ALA A 89 12.19 -13.34 -4.60
N ASP A 90 11.69 -14.49 -5.06
CA ASP A 90 11.91 -15.00 -6.42
C ASP A 90 11.39 -14.05 -7.49
N GLU A 91 10.26 -13.38 -7.23
CA GLU A 91 9.69 -12.38 -8.13
C GLU A 91 10.55 -11.13 -8.20
N CYS A 92 11.10 -10.70 -7.07
CA CYS A 92 12.00 -9.56 -7.01
C CYS A 92 13.29 -9.84 -7.80
N ASP A 93 13.88 -11.01 -7.63
CA ASP A 93 15.07 -11.44 -8.37
C ASP A 93 14.79 -11.54 -9.88
N ALA A 94 13.64 -12.09 -10.26
CA ALA A 94 13.22 -12.17 -11.66
C ALA A 94 13.05 -10.78 -12.30
N ILE A 95 12.49 -9.81 -11.59
CA ILE A 95 12.38 -8.42 -12.05
C ILE A 95 13.78 -7.81 -12.20
N MET A 96 14.63 -7.93 -11.18
CA MET A 96 16.00 -7.38 -11.23
C MET A 96 16.82 -7.99 -12.36
N ALA A 97 16.72 -9.29 -12.60
CA ALA A 97 17.42 -9.96 -13.71
C ALA A 97 17.04 -9.31 -15.06
N LYS A 98 15.74 -9.07 -15.30
CA LYS A 98 15.25 -8.41 -16.55
C LYS A 98 15.69 -6.95 -16.67
N LEU A 99 16.02 -6.29 -15.56
CA LEU A 99 16.51 -4.91 -15.52
C LEU A 99 18.03 -4.81 -15.66
N GLY A 100 18.76 -5.91 -15.72
CA GLY A 100 20.22 -5.97 -15.83
C GLY A 100 20.91 -6.09 -14.47
N GLY A 101 20.30 -6.82 -13.53
CA GLY A 101 20.77 -7.05 -12.18
C GLY A 101 20.60 -5.80 -11.27
N LEU A 102 21.21 -5.82 -10.11
CA LEU A 102 21.14 -4.73 -9.13
C LEU A 102 21.58 -3.39 -9.72
N LYS A 103 22.72 -3.37 -10.44
CA LYS A 103 23.26 -2.15 -11.05
C LYS A 103 22.30 -1.54 -12.08
N GLY A 104 21.72 -2.38 -12.93
CA GLY A 104 20.73 -1.95 -13.93
C GLY A 104 19.42 -1.44 -13.28
N THR A 105 18.99 -2.12 -12.24
CA THR A 105 17.79 -1.76 -11.47
C THR A 105 17.96 -0.39 -10.79
N VAL A 106 19.07 -0.18 -10.08
CA VAL A 106 19.34 1.11 -9.42
C VAL A 106 19.52 2.24 -10.45
N LYS A 107 20.13 1.95 -11.61
CA LYS A 107 20.20 2.91 -12.73
C LYS A 107 18.81 3.28 -13.23
N GLU A 108 17.90 2.33 -13.36
CA GLU A 108 16.53 2.55 -13.88
C GLU A 108 15.62 3.23 -12.85
N LEU A 109 15.61 2.74 -11.62
CA LEU A 109 14.62 3.14 -10.61
C LEU A 109 15.17 4.12 -9.56
N GLY A 110 16.48 4.06 -9.27
CA GLY A 110 17.09 4.67 -8.09
C GLY A 110 17.09 3.79 -6.85
N ASN A 111 16.44 2.63 -6.92
CA ASN A 111 16.29 1.65 -5.85
C ASN A 111 16.51 0.21 -6.35
N ALA A 112 16.76 -0.72 -5.43
CA ALA A 112 16.64 -2.16 -5.69
C ALA A 112 15.15 -2.57 -5.69
N VAL A 113 14.86 -3.79 -6.14
CA VAL A 113 13.54 -4.43 -5.97
C VAL A 113 13.67 -5.44 -4.83
N LEU A 114 13.10 -5.12 -3.67
CA LEU A 114 13.19 -5.94 -2.47
C LEU A 114 11.85 -6.64 -2.15
N PRO A 115 11.84 -7.78 -1.46
CA PRO A 115 10.60 -8.53 -1.16
C PRO A 115 9.52 -7.71 -0.46
N GLY A 116 9.90 -6.76 0.38
CA GLY A 116 8.95 -5.84 1.01
C GLY A 116 8.24 -4.88 0.02
N PHE A 117 8.79 -4.65 -1.17
CA PHE A 117 8.28 -3.68 -2.15
C PHE A 117 7.10 -4.24 -2.98
N THR A 118 6.36 -3.34 -3.63
CA THR A 118 5.08 -3.69 -4.28
C THR A 118 5.26 -4.44 -5.60
N ALA A 119 6.30 -4.15 -6.38
CA ALA A 119 6.50 -4.76 -7.70
C ALA A 119 6.56 -6.29 -7.67
N GLY A 120 7.31 -6.87 -6.69
CA GLY A 120 7.39 -8.32 -6.50
C GLY A 120 6.02 -8.93 -6.21
N LYS A 121 5.18 -8.25 -5.41
CA LYS A 121 3.83 -8.71 -5.04
C LYS A 121 2.86 -8.72 -6.23
N ILE A 122 3.01 -7.78 -7.17
CA ILE A 122 2.22 -7.76 -8.41
C ILE A 122 2.61 -8.96 -9.29
N LEU A 123 3.91 -9.20 -9.47
CA LEU A 123 4.39 -10.35 -10.25
C LEU A 123 4.01 -11.68 -9.57
N TRP A 124 4.05 -11.74 -8.25
CA TRP A 124 3.58 -12.88 -7.47
C TRP A 124 2.10 -13.15 -7.75
N LEU A 125 1.23 -12.12 -7.70
CA LEU A 125 -0.19 -12.26 -8.03
C LEU A 125 -0.39 -12.83 -9.44
N LYS A 126 0.39 -12.35 -10.42
CA LYS A 126 0.33 -12.83 -11.80
C LYS A 126 0.66 -14.31 -11.92
N LYS A 127 1.70 -14.78 -11.20
CA LYS A 127 2.17 -16.17 -11.26
C LYS A 127 1.28 -17.14 -10.45
N HIS A 128 0.94 -16.75 -9.24
CA HIS A 128 0.30 -17.66 -8.28
C HIS A 128 -1.22 -17.56 -8.24
N GLU A 129 -1.78 -16.40 -8.59
CA GLU A 129 -3.22 -16.15 -8.63
C GLU A 129 -3.67 -15.53 -9.96
N PRO A 130 -3.47 -16.19 -11.12
CA PRO A 130 -3.73 -15.59 -12.44
C PRO A 130 -5.18 -15.17 -12.66
N LYS A 131 -6.15 -15.82 -12.01
CA LYS A 131 -7.57 -15.43 -12.05
C LYS A 131 -7.77 -14.07 -11.37
N ASN A 132 -7.14 -13.84 -10.22
CA ASN A 132 -7.15 -12.57 -9.52
C ASN A 132 -6.39 -11.49 -10.30
N PHE A 133 -5.24 -11.83 -10.86
CA PHE A 133 -4.47 -10.89 -11.69
C PHE A 133 -5.26 -10.38 -12.91
N LYS A 134 -6.09 -11.22 -13.56
CA LYS A 134 -6.96 -10.79 -14.67
C LYS A 134 -8.01 -9.76 -14.27
N ARG A 135 -8.35 -9.69 -12.98
CA ARG A 135 -9.30 -8.71 -12.43
C ARG A 135 -8.62 -7.42 -12.01
N LEU A 136 -7.28 -7.43 -11.86
CA LEU A 136 -6.51 -6.29 -11.37
C LEU A 136 -6.65 -5.09 -12.28
N ALA A 137 -7.09 -3.97 -11.74
CA ALA A 137 -7.22 -2.70 -12.42
C ALA A 137 -6.37 -1.60 -11.76
N THR A 138 -6.31 -1.58 -10.42
CA THR A 138 -5.60 -0.56 -9.66
C THR A 138 -4.82 -1.21 -8.52
N VAL A 139 -3.64 -0.67 -8.24
CA VAL A 139 -2.81 -1.04 -7.09
C VAL A 139 -2.64 0.19 -6.21
N LEU A 140 -2.95 0.04 -4.94
CA LEU A 140 -2.74 1.08 -3.93
C LEU A 140 -1.86 0.54 -2.80
N LEU A 141 -1.17 1.43 -2.11
CA LEU A 141 -0.53 1.14 -0.84
C LEU A 141 -1.58 1.23 0.29
N PRO A 142 -1.32 0.71 1.49
CA PRO A 142 -2.33 0.72 2.56
C PRO A 142 -2.87 2.11 2.89
N HIS A 143 -2.02 3.13 3.01
CA HIS A 143 -2.47 4.50 3.29
C HIS A 143 -3.14 5.15 2.06
N ASP A 144 -2.72 4.82 0.84
CA ASP A 144 -3.41 5.26 -0.38
C ASP A 144 -4.82 4.66 -0.47
N TYR A 145 -4.98 3.41 -0.01
CA TYR A 145 -6.29 2.77 0.04
C TYR A 145 -7.23 3.45 1.02
N LEU A 146 -6.74 3.90 2.18
CA LEU A 146 -7.52 4.71 3.11
C LEU A 146 -7.88 6.07 2.50
N ASN A 147 -6.94 6.73 1.82
CA ASN A 147 -7.24 7.96 1.07
C ASN A 147 -8.29 7.72 -0.02
N TYR A 148 -8.17 6.62 -0.76
CA TYR A 148 -9.14 6.23 -1.77
C TYR A 148 -10.54 6.00 -1.17
N TRP A 149 -10.62 5.30 -0.04
CA TRP A 149 -11.87 5.08 0.67
C TRP A 149 -12.51 6.40 1.15
N LEU A 150 -11.71 7.34 1.64
CA LEU A 150 -12.19 8.65 2.10
C LEU A 150 -12.63 9.57 0.97
N THR A 151 -12.02 9.50 -0.21
CA THR A 151 -12.14 10.53 -1.26
C THR A 151 -12.66 10.03 -2.60
N GLY A 152 -12.61 8.71 -2.83
CA GLY A 152 -12.86 8.11 -4.15
C GLY A 152 -11.71 8.29 -5.16
N ASN A 153 -10.62 8.98 -4.79
CA ASN A 153 -9.50 9.27 -5.69
C ASN A 153 -8.34 8.30 -5.47
N ALA A 154 -7.94 7.58 -6.51
CA ALA A 154 -6.77 6.71 -6.50
C ALA A 154 -5.51 7.54 -6.79
N VAL A 155 -4.83 7.97 -5.74
CA VAL A 155 -3.61 8.80 -5.81
C VAL A 155 -2.51 8.18 -4.97
N MET A 156 -1.26 8.48 -5.31
CA MET A 156 -0.06 8.04 -4.60
C MET A 156 0.97 9.17 -4.65
N GLU A 157 1.61 9.47 -3.52
CA GLU A 157 2.66 10.47 -3.48
C GLU A 157 4.02 9.89 -3.89
N TYR A 158 4.97 10.74 -4.29
CA TYR A 158 6.23 10.29 -4.89
C TYR A 158 7.17 9.55 -3.94
N GLY A 159 7.17 9.87 -2.65
CA GLY A 159 8.02 9.21 -1.66
C GLY A 159 7.69 7.74 -1.58
N ASP A 160 6.43 7.39 -1.27
CA ASP A 160 6.00 6.00 -1.20
C ASP A 160 5.85 5.33 -2.57
N ALA A 161 5.54 6.07 -3.62
CA ALA A 161 5.59 5.54 -4.98
C ALA A 161 6.98 5.01 -5.35
N SER A 162 8.05 5.59 -4.82
CA SER A 162 9.42 5.08 -5.00
C SER A 162 9.61 3.69 -4.41
N GLY A 163 8.99 3.40 -3.27
CA GLY A 163 8.99 2.10 -2.60
C GLY A 163 8.11 1.04 -3.27
N THR A 164 7.36 1.39 -4.31
CA THR A 164 6.71 0.39 -5.15
C THR A 164 7.70 -0.40 -6.01
N ALA A 165 8.91 0.13 -6.23
CA ALA A 165 9.87 -0.30 -7.25
C ALA A 165 9.30 -0.23 -8.68
N LEU A 166 8.35 0.65 -8.94
CA LEU A 166 7.76 0.91 -10.26
C LEU A 166 8.06 2.33 -10.75
N LEU A 167 8.38 3.25 -9.84
CA LEU A 167 8.66 4.64 -10.15
C LEU A 167 10.16 4.87 -10.36
N ASN A 168 10.54 5.59 -11.41
CA ASN A 168 11.88 6.15 -11.54
C ASN A 168 11.96 7.43 -10.68
N VAL A 169 12.77 7.41 -9.62
CA VAL A 169 12.84 8.51 -8.64
C VAL A 169 13.38 9.81 -9.21
N ARG A 170 14.21 9.75 -10.27
CA ARG A 170 14.81 10.94 -10.89
C ARG A 170 13.83 11.68 -11.78
N THR A 171 13.05 10.91 -12.56
CA THR A 171 12.09 11.48 -13.52
C THR A 171 10.70 11.64 -12.92
N ARG A 172 10.45 11.02 -11.76
CA ARG A 172 9.13 10.92 -11.09
C ARG A 172 8.04 10.37 -12.01
N LYS A 173 8.42 9.41 -12.86
CA LYS A 173 7.50 8.74 -13.80
C LYS A 173 7.54 7.24 -13.58
N TRP A 174 6.43 6.57 -13.85
CA TRP A 174 6.36 5.11 -13.86
C TRP A 174 7.33 4.55 -14.89
N SER A 175 8.19 3.62 -14.47
CA SER A 175 9.17 2.98 -15.37
C SER A 175 8.47 2.00 -16.31
N LYS A 176 8.40 2.37 -17.58
CA LYS A 176 7.87 1.46 -18.61
C LYS A 176 8.66 0.16 -18.70
N LYS A 177 9.96 0.20 -18.41
CA LYS A 177 10.83 -0.97 -18.44
C LYS A 177 10.46 -1.95 -17.31
N THR A 178 10.26 -1.43 -16.11
CA THR A 178 9.84 -2.26 -14.95
C THR A 178 8.43 -2.80 -15.15
N LEU A 179 7.49 -1.98 -15.60
CA LEU A 179 6.12 -2.43 -15.89
C LEU A 179 6.07 -3.56 -16.92
N LYS A 180 6.96 -3.55 -17.92
CA LYS A 180 7.08 -4.66 -18.90
C LYS A 180 7.75 -5.91 -18.32
N SER A 181 8.44 -5.80 -17.18
CA SER A 181 9.08 -6.94 -16.53
C SER A 181 8.12 -7.75 -15.65
N ILE A 182 6.98 -7.18 -15.34
CA ILE A 182 5.86 -7.79 -14.60
C ILE A 182 4.85 -8.33 -15.61
#